data_3ef7422de85a26e216db9c72edd9616e
#
_entry.id   3ef7422de85a26e216db9c72edd9616e
#
_cell.length_a   1.000
_cell.length_b   1.000
_cell.length_c   1.000
_cell.angle_alpha   90.00
_cell.angle_beta   90.00
_cell.angle_gamma   90.00
#
_symmetry.space_group_name_H-M   'P 1'
#
loop_
_entity.id
_entity.type
_entity.pdbx_description
1 polymer ?
#
loop_
_entity_poly.entity_id
_entity_poly.type
_entity_poly.pdbx_seq_one_letter_code
_entity_poly.pdbx_strand_id
1 'polypeptide(L)'
;TSDLDVMRDRIAVLSGEKDANAFVRYVEDNRKKLHRAKACLQEPWNGPTDIFSKRVMRAATVLRPTRSVANDLMRLFDDDRLMLAMSFQTKYLGMSPFNCPSLFTILAFLEYEYGIFHPTGGLGSVPVRMAEIAEEMGVQFRLGEAVEEVIMEGKTAVGVRTEKGTLMADRVIVNADFANAMTNLVPNAARKRWTDKKLESKKYSCSTFMLYLGVDRTYDLPHHQIYASKDYVGNLEDIEKHHRLSWDDPSVYVQNACVTDPGLAPEGCATVYVLVPVSHQTENIDWSKESSKFRERILDQIETKLGYENIRDHIVTEMVMTPDDWGDHCYRGAVFNLAHGLDQMLWRRPRNRFEDVKNMYLVGGGTHPGSGLPVIFESARISSKLVLDDLGIKPDWNGVETWFENIRRSPAGRKAQSRVTTTKETGTPTNA
;
A
#
# COMPACT_ATOMS: atom_id res chain seq x y z
N THR A 1 11.91 12.66 9.51
CA THR A 1 13.21 12.58 8.87
C THR A 1 13.67 11.14 8.72
N SER A 2 14.37 10.84 7.63
CA SER A 2 15.05 9.56 7.41
C SER A 2 16.46 9.51 8.04
N ASP A 3 16.90 10.61 8.65
CA ASP A 3 18.12 10.63 9.45
C ASP A 3 17.87 9.96 10.80
N LEU A 4 18.49 8.78 11.00
CA LEU A 4 18.24 7.93 12.15
C LEU A 4 18.80 8.54 13.45
N ASP A 5 19.90 9.29 13.39
CA ASP A 5 20.49 9.93 14.57
C ASP A 5 19.62 11.09 15.03
N VAL A 6 19.20 11.95 14.09
CA VAL A 6 18.23 13.03 14.38
C VAL A 6 16.92 12.45 14.94
N MET A 7 16.43 11.33 14.39
CA MET A 7 15.19 10.72 14.88
C MET A 7 15.37 10.14 16.28
N ARG A 8 16.49 9.44 16.53
CA ARG A 8 16.84 8.93 17.86
C ARG A 8 16.86 10.04 18.90
N ASP A 9 17.53 11.17 18.59
CA ASP A 9 17.65 12.30 19.51
C ASP A 9 16.30 12.97 19.79
N ARG A 10 15.43 13.10 18.78
CA ARG A 10 14.05 13.57 18.97
C ARG A 10 13.25 12.65 19.88
N ILE A 11 13.42 11.34 19.73
CA ILE A 11 12.77 10.35 20.61
C ILE A 11 13.34 10.46 22.02
N ALA A 12 14.65 10.65 22.19
CA ALA A 12 15.25 10.84 23.51
C ALA A 12 14.66 12.04 24.27
N VAL A 13 14.43 13.15 23.55
CA VAL A 13 13.78 14.35 24.13
C VAL A 13 12.31 14.10 24.46
N LEU A 14 11.58 13.37 23.59
CA LEU A 14 10.12 13.16 23.72
C LEU A 14 9.76 12.11 24.75
N SER A 15 10.52 10.98 24.78
CA SER A 15 10.14 9.73 25.44
C SER A 15 11.29 9.14 26.29
N GLY A 16 12.46 9.78 26.30
CA GLY A 16 13.63 9.39 27.08
C GLY A 16 14.55 8.39 26.35
N GLU A 17 15.75 8.21 26.96
CA GLU A 17 16.84 7.40 26.38
C GLU A 17 16.48 5.92 26.19
N LYS A 18 15.62 5.36 27.02
CA LYS A 18 15.19 3.96 26.92
C LYS A 18 14.50 3.70 25.57
N ASP A 19 13.55 4.56 25.21
CA ASP A 19 12.80 4.45 23.96
C ASP A 19 13.63 4.88 22.74
N ALA A 20 14.54 5.84 22.89
CA ALA A 20 15.52 6.19 21.87
C ALA A 20 16.41 4.99 21.49
N ASN A 21 16.90 4.26 22.49
CA ASN A 21 17.68 3.03 22.26
C ASN A 21 16.80 1.87 21.74
N ALA A 22 15.51 1.83 22.12
CA ALA A 22 14.56 0.90 21.56
C ALA A 22 14.30 1.15 20.07
N PHE A 23 14.26 2.41 19.63
CA PHE A 23 14.15 2.78 18.21
C PHE A 23 15.33 2.25 17.39
N VAL A 24 16.56 2.38 17.88
CA VAL A 24 17.75 1.82 17.20
C VAL A 24 17.61 0.31 17.04
N ARG A 25 17.21 -0.40 18.11
CA ARG A 25 16.95 -1.86 18.06
C ARG A 25 15.82 -2.21 17.09
N TYR A 26 14.78 -1.39 17.02
CA TYR A 26 13.68 -1.54 16.08
C TYR A 26 14.17 -1.51 14.61
N VAL A 27 15.00 -0.52 14.28
CA VAL A 27 15.57 -0.38 12.92
C VAL A 27 16.43 -1.58 12.57
N GLU A 28 17.32 -2.01 13.47
CA GLU A 28 18.21 -3.16 13.24
C GLU A 28 17.44 -4.49 13.10
N ASP A 29 16.41 -4.72 13.94
CA ASP A 29 15.58 -5.92 13.89
C ASP A 29 14.81 -5.99 12.56
N ASN A 30 14.23 -4.88 12.12
CA ASN A 30 13.49 -4.83 10.87
C ASN A 30 14.40 -4.92 9.63
N ARG A 31 15.63 -4.38 9.69
CA ARG A 31 16.64 -4.59 8.63
C ARG A 31 16.96 -6.08 8.47
N LYS A 32 17.13 -6.81 9.57
CA LYS A 32 17.33 -8.27 9.56
C LYS A 32 16.09 -9.00 9.04
N LYS A 33 14.87 -8.58 9.46
CA LYS A 33 13.60 -9.14 8.95
C LYS A 33 13.50 -8.99 7.44
N LEU A 34 13.68 -7.78 6.92
CA LEU A 34 13.60 -7.51 5.49
C LEU A 34 14.62 -8.36 4.71
N HIS A 35 15.88 -8.36 5.15
CA HIS A 35 16.94 -9.13 4.47
C HIS A 35 16.62 -10.63 4.37
N ARG A 36 16.09 -11.24 5.44
CA ARG A 36 15.78 -12.68 5.48
C ARG A 36 14.44 -13.03 4.87
N ALA A 37 13.45 -12.15 4.93
CA ALA A 37 12.12 -12.40 4.40
C ALA A 37 11.95 -11.94 2.95
N LYS A 38 12.87 -11.14 2.40
CA LYS A 38 12.80 -10.56 1.07
C LYS A 38 12.43 -11.58 -0.01
N ALA A 39 13.08 -12.75 -0.03
CA ALA A 39 12.80 -13.79 -1.01
C ALA A 39 11.37 -14.36 -0.91
N CYS A 40 10.76 -14.34 0.30
CA CYS A 40 9.37 -14.76 0.46
C CYS A 40 8.38 -13.78 -0.18
N LEU A 41 8.77 -12.52 -0.35
CA LEU A 41 7.97 -11.48 -0.99
C LEU A 41 8.25 -11.38 -2.48
N GLN A 42 9.47 -11.70 -2.92
CA GLN A 42 9.95 -11.48 -4.28
C GLN A 42 9.89 -12.70 -5.20
N GLU A 43 9.54 -13.86 -4.68
CA GLU A 43 9.41 -15.09 -5.45
C GLU A 43 7.94 -15.58 -5.42
N PRO A 44 7.46 -16.22 -6.52
CA PRO A 44 6.10 -16.72 -6.59
C PRO A 44 5.85 -17.84 -5.57
N TRP A 45 4.60 -17.97 -5.17
CA TRP A 45 4.12 -19.11 -4.37
C TRP A 45 3.30 -20.06 -5.24
N ASN A 46 3.71 -21.33 -5.27
CA ASN A 46 3.06 -22.36 -6.08
C ASN A 46 2.12 -23.25 -5.26
N GLY A 47 2.31 -23.30 -3.95
CA GLY A 47 1.45 -24.11 -3.08
C GLY A 47 1.91 -24.18 -1.63
N PRO A 48 1.20 -24.95 -0.80
CA PRO A 48 1.53 -25.10 0.62
C PRO A 48 2.88 -25.74 0.87
N THR A 49 3.41 -26.54 -0.06
CA THR A 49 4.73 -27.18 0.06
C THR A 49 5.90 -26.19 0.06
N ASP A 50 5.68 -24.97 -0.47
CA ASP A 50 6.70 -23.92 -0.50
C ASP A 50 7.11 -23.46 0.92
N ILE A 51 6.31 -23.78 1.95
CA ILE A 51 6.68 -23.50 3.35
C ILE A 51 7.96 -24.23 3.78
N PHE A 52 8.30 -25.35 3.13
CA PHE A 52 9.51 -26.12 3.40
C PHE A 52 10.72 -25.65 2.58
N SER A 53 10.57 -24.58 1.80
CA SER A 53 11.66 -24.03 0.99
C SER A 53 12.73 -23.34 1.85
N LYS A 54 13.96 -23.30 1.33
CA LYS A 54 15.10 -22.63 2.01
C LYS A 54 14.81 -21.16 2.33
N ARG A 55 14.05 -20.45 1.47
CA ARG A 55 13.65 -19.04 1.69
C ARG A 55 12.78 -18.89 2.94
N VAL A 56 11.81 -19.78 3.14
CA VAL A 56 10.92 -19.75 4.31
C VAL A 56 11.67 -20.15 5.58
N MET A 57 12.55 -21.16 5.52
CA MET A 57 13.39 -21.53 6.66
C MET A 57 14.29 -20.38 7.11
N ARG A 58 14.86 -19.62 6.19
CA ARG A 58 15.62 -18.39 6.52
C ARG A 58 14.75 -17.33 7.17
N ALA A 59 13.58 -17.07 6.60
CA ALA A 59 12.63 -16.09 7.11
C ALA A 59 12.09 -16.48 8.50
N ALA A 60 11.83 -17.76 8.73
CA ALA A 60 11.29 -18.28 10.00
C ALA A 60 12.14 -17.90 11.22
N THR A 61 13.46 -17.70 11.04
CA THR A 61 14.36 -17.30 12.13
C THR A 61 14.12 -15.88 12.67
N VAL A 62 13.41 -15.03 11.91
CA VAL A 62 13.13 -13.63 12.26
C VAL A 62 11.64 -13.32 12.29
N LEU A 63 10.82 -14.15 11.65
CA LEU A 63 9.37 -14.00 11.66
C LEU A 63 8.82 -14.45 13.01
N ARG A 64 7.84 -13.70 13.50
CA ARG A 64 7.12 -13.96 14.74
C ARG A 64 5.64 -14.18 14.40
N PRO A 65 5.28 -15.36 13.84
CA PRO A 65 3.96 -15.57 13.22
C PRO A 65 2.79 -15.49 14.20
N THR A 66 3.05 -15.66 15.50
CA THR A 66 2.02 -15.58 16.55
C THR A 66 1.83 -14.16 17.11
N ARG A 67 2.56 -13.18 16.62
CA ARG A 67 2.50 -11.80 17.11
C ARG A 67 1.90 -10.87 16.07
N SER A 68 1.19 -9.86 16.56
CA SER A 68 0.78 -8.71 15.75
C SER A 68 1.84 -7.59 15.80
N VAL A 69 1.68 -6.59 14.91
CA VAL A 69 2.49 -5.36 14.94
C VAL A 69 2.39 -4.70 16.30
N ALA A 70 1.17 -4.49 16.82
CA ALA A 70 0.97 -3.90 18.13
C ALA A 70 1.70 -4.66 19.24
N ASN A 71 1.58 -6.00 19.27
CA ASN A 71 2.25 -6.82 20.29
C ASN A 71 3.78 -6.74 20.24
N ASP A 72 4.38 -6.59 19.07
CA ASP A 72 5.83 -6.41 18.95
C ASP A 72 6.26 -5.01 19.42
N LEU A 73 5.50 -3.97 19.11
CA LEU A 73 5.82 -2.60 19.49
C LEU A 73 5.62 -2.34 20.99
N MET A 74 4.53 -2.87 21.59
CA MET A 74 4.28 -2.81 23.04
C MET A 74 5.39 -3.43 23.89
N ARG A 75 6.16 -4.37 23.32
CA ARG A 75 7.31 -4.98 24.02
C ARG A 75 8.59 -4.20 23.86
N LEU A 76 8.61 -3.29 22.92
CA LEU A 76 9.79 -2.56 22.53
C LEU A 76 9.81 -1.14 23.09
N PHE A 77 8.67 -0.45 23.05
CA PHE A 77 8.50 0.93 23.47
C PHE A 77 7.63 1.01 24.73
N ASP A 78 7.97 1.94 25.60
CA ASP A 78 7.16 2.28 26.77
C ASP A 78 6.17 3.40 26.48
N ASP A 79 6.48 4.29 25.52
CA ASP A 79 5.64 5.43 25.17
C ASP A 79 4.61 5.04 24.11
N ASP A 80 3.32 5.17 24.45
CA ASP A 80 2.19 4.87 23.55
C ASP A 80 2.20 5.70 22.26
N ARG A 81 2.76 6.92 22.31
CA ARG A 81 2.88 7.78 21.12
C ARG A 81 3.84 7.19 20.09
N LEU A 82 4.92 6.55 20.54
CA LEU A 82 5.85 5.83 19.65
C LEU A 82 5.20 4.56 19.09
N MET A 83 4.46 3.81 19.91
CA MET A 83 3.68 2.67 19.42
C MET A 83 2.74 3.08 18.30
N LEU A 84 2.01 4.18 18.49
CA LEU A 84 1.10 4.73 17.48
C LEU A 84 1.87 5.12 16.23
N ALA A 85 2.95 5.91 16.36
CA ALA A 85 3.77 6.40 15.25
C ALA A 85 4.41 5.28 14.42
N MET A 86 4.75 4.14 15.03
CA MET A 86 5.39 2.99 14.36
C MET A 86 4.38 1.91 13.93
N SER A 87 3.09 2.08 14.20
CA SER A 87 2.05 1.10 13.87
C SER A 87 1.01 1.59 12.87
N PHE A 88 0.82 2.91 12.74
CA PHE A 88 -0.25 3.43 11.88
C PHE A 88 -0.08 3.04 10.41
N GLN A 89 1.14 2.71 9.96
CA GLN A 89 1.42 2.22 8.61
C GLN A 89 0.68 0.92 8.27
N THR A 90 0.17 0.18 9.25
CA THR A 90 -0.71 -0.96 8.98
C THR A 90 -2.00 -0.56 8.27
N LYS A 91 -2.41 0.72 8.39
CA LYS A 91 -3.52 1.30 7.63
C LYS A 91 -3.26 1.35 6.12
N TYR A 92 -1.99 1.33 5.67
CA TYR A 92 -1.63 1.18 4.25
C TYR A 92 -2.01 -0.19 3.68
N LEU A 93 -2.30 -1.16 4.55
CA LEU A 93 -2.82 -2.47 4.21
C LEU A 93 -4.33 -2.59 4.52
N GLY A 94 -4.93 -1.52 5.01
CA GLY A 94 -6.32 -1.50 5.46
C GLY A 94 -6.58 -2.40 6.65
N MET A 95 -5.64 -2.48 7.60
CA MET A 95 -5.73 -3.36 8.77
C MET A 95 -5.37 -2.65 10.07
N SER A 96 -5.99 -3.10 11.17
CA SER A 96 -5.59 -2.75 12.52
C SER A 96 -4.21 -3.33 12.88
N PRO A 97 -3.33 -2.60 13.57
CA PRO A 97 -2.05 -3.12 14.04
C PRO A 97 -2.19 -4.29 15.02
N PHE A 98 -3.35 -4.43 15.66
CA PHE A 98 -3.65 -5.55 16.58
C PHE A 98 -3.89 -6.87 15.84
N ASN A 99 -4.37 -6.81 14.59
CA ASN A 99 -4.66 -7.96 13.72
C ASN A 99 -3.59 -8.15 12.63
N CYS A 100 -2.79 -7.13 12.36
CA CYS A 100 -1.76 -7.16 11.33
C CYS A 100 -0.55 -7.97 11.81
N PRO A 101 -0.06 -8.96 11.04
CA PRO A 101 1.09 -9.78 11.41
C PRO A 101 2.36 -8.96 11.69
N SER A 102 3.14 -9.36 12.67
CA SER A 102 4.38 -8.70 13.10
C SER A 102 5.42 -8.48 11.99
N LEU A 103 5.37 -9.24 10.89
CA LEU A 103 6.20 -8.99 9.72
C LEU A 103 6.06 -7.55 9.22
N PHE A 104 4.87 -6.99 9.30
CA PHE A 104 4.56 -5.66 8.78
C PHE A 104 5.09 -4.49 9.63
N THR A 105 5.82 -4.76 10.73
CA THR A 105 6.65 -3.71 11.36
C THR A 105 7.71 -3.17 10.41
N ILE A 106 8.02 -3.89 9.32
CA ILE A 106 8.91 -3.39 8.26
C ILE A 106 8.36 -2.17 7.52
N LEU A 107 7.05 -1.89 7.55
CA LEU A 107 6.46 -0.77 6.82
C LEU A 107 7.02 0.57 7.31
N ALA A 108 6.90 0.87 8.61
CA ALA A 108 7.49 2.07 9.17
C ALA A 108 9.03 2.09 9.03
N PHE A 109 9.68 0.94 9.18
CA PHE A 109 11.13 0.82 8.96
C PHE A 109 11.54 1.22 7.54
N LEU A 110 10.77 0.86 6.51
CA LEU A 110 11.09 1.22 5.12
C LEU A 110 11.14 2.74 4.90
N GLU A 111 10.29 3.49 5.59
CA GLU A 111 10.26 4.96 5.54
C GLU A 111 11.56 5.58 6.08
N TYR A 112 12.13 5.00 7.14
CA TYR A 112 13.41 5.45 7.70
C TYR A 112 14.62 4.97 6.89
N GLU A 113 14.60 3.73 6.40
CA GLU A 113 15.73 3.13 5.69
C GLU A 113 15.92 3.69 4.29
N TYR A 114 14.80 3.92 3.57
CA TYR A 114 14.84 4.33 2.16
C TYR A 114 14.35 5.75 1.91
N GLY A 115 13.69 6.37 2.89
CA GLY A 115 13.07 7.69 2.75
C GLY A 115 11.70 7.63 2.06
N ILE A 116 11.03 8.79 2.08
CA ILE A 116 9.77 9.03 1.38
C ILE A 116 10.03 10.09 0.32
N PHE A 117 9.51 9.89 -0.89
CA PHE A 117 9.75 10.75 -2.03
C PHE A 117 8.42 11.20 -2.63
N HIS A 118 8.36 12.48 -2.98
CA HIS A 118 7.26 13.05 -3.75
C HIS A 118 7.77 13.30 -5.18
N PRO A 119 7.19 12.70 -6.22
CA PRO A 119 7.54 13.01 -7.60
C PRO A 119 6.98 14.38 -7.99
N THR A 120 7.79 15.21 -8.63
CA THR A 120 7.34 16.52 -9.16
C THR A 120 6.19 16.32 -10.15
N GLY A 121 5.15 17.11 -10.00
CA GLY A 121 3.90 16.95 -10.77
C GLY A 121 2.92 15.95 -10.14
N GLY A 122 3.21 15.48 -8.91
CA GLY A 122 2.38 14.56 -8.15
C GLY A 122 2.57 13.09 -8.56
N LEU A 123 2.01 12.19 -7.77
CA LEU A 123 2.14 10.74 -7.99
C LEU A 123 1.55 10.28 -9.33
N GLY A 124 0.54 10.99 -9.86
CA GLY A 124 -0.07 10.71 -11.16
C GLY A 124 0.90 10.82 -12.34
N SER A 125 2.00 11.59 -12.21
CA SER A 125 3.02 11.71 -13.25
C SER A 125 3.77 10.38 -13.51
N VAL A 126 3.87 9.52 -12.51
CA VAL A 126 4.58 8.23 -12.61
C VAL A 126 3.91 7.29 -13.61
N PRO A 127 2.61 6.93 -13.47
CA PRO A 127 1.97 6.04 -14.45
C PRO A 127 1.87 6.67 -15.84
N VAL A 128 1.72 7.99 -15.96
CA VAL A 128 1.75 8.68 -17.26
C VAL A 128 3.09 8.46 -17.95
N ARG A 129 4.20 8.70 -17.26
CA ARG A 129 5.54 8.47 -17.84
C ARG A 129 5.80 7.00 -18.15
N MET A 130 5.31 6.08 -17.33
CA MET A 130 5.39 4.64 -17.62
C MET A 130 4.62 4.27 -18.88
N ALA A 131 3.43 4.84 -19.08
CA ALA A 131 2.62 4.62 -20.29
C ALA A 131 3.34 5.13 -21.55
N GLU A 132 3.88 6.35 -21.51
CA GLU A 132 4.66 6.91 -22.63
C GLU A 132 5.83 5.98 -23.03
N ILE A 133 6.61 5.49 -22.06
CA ILE A 133 7.71 4.55 -22.32
C ILE A 133 7.17 3.23 -22.90
N ALA A 134 6.06 2.73 -22.39
CA ALA A 134 5.46 1.50 -22.90
C ALA A 134 4.99 1.67 -24.36
N GLU A 135 4.42 2.82 -24.73
CA GLU A 135 4.06 3.15 -26.12
C GLU A 135 5.30 3.21 -27.02
N GLU A 136 6.38 3.85 -26.57
CA GLU A 136 7.67 3.87 -27.28
C GLU A 136 8.20 2.45 -27.53
N MET A 137 7.89 1.50 -26.64
CA MET A 137 8.22 0.08 -26.77
C MET A 137 7.23 -0.73 -27.61
N GLY A 138 6.18 -0.11 -28.15
CA GLY A 138 5.19 -0.73 -29.03
C GLY A 138 3.95 -1.29 -28.30
N VAL A 139 3.77 -0.99 -27.02
CA VAL A 139 2.52 -1.34 -26.30
C VAL A 139 1.36 -0.50 -26.81
N GLN A 140 0.23 -1.15 -27.09
CA GLN A 140 -1.00 -0.48 -27.52
C GLN A 140 -1.93 -0.28 -26.33
N PHE A 141 -2.30 0.97 -26.03
CA PHE A 141 -3.31 1.30 -25.03
C PHE A 141 -4.69 1.44 -25.67
N ARG A 142 -5.70 0.86 -25.07
CA ARG A 142 -7.11 0.94 -25.46
C ARG A 142 -7.90 1.53 -24.31
N LEU A 143 -7.79 2.84 -24.13
CA LEU A 143 -8.51 3.56 -23.09
C LEU A 143 -10.00 3.74 -23.46
N GLY A 144 -10.88 3.78 -22.47
CA GLY A 144 -12.32 3.85 -22.69
C GLY A 144 -12.87 2.60 -23.39
N GLU A 145 -12.25 1.44 -23.17
CA GLU A 145 -12.67 0.14 -23.71
C GLU A 145 -12.66 -0.90 -22.58
N ALA A 146 -13.79 -1.03 -21.91
CA ALA A 146 -13.93 -1.95 -20.79
C ALA A 146 -13.90 -3.41 -21.24
N VAL A 147 -13.15 -4.25 -20.52
CA VAL A 147 -13.20 -5.71 -20.69
C VAL A 147 -14.44 -6.25 -19.98
N GLU A 148 -15.24 -7.00 -20.70
CA GLU A 148 -16.50 -7.60 -20.22
C GLU A 148 -16.32 -9.07 -19.81
N GLU A 149 -15.38 -9.80 -20.44
CA GLU A 149 -15.18 -11.22 -20.19
C GLU A 149 -13.77 -11.68 -20.60
N VAL A 150 -13.22 -12.62 -19.86
CA VAL A 150 -12.06 -13.42 -20.28
C VAL A 150 -12.57 -14.61 -21.10
N ILE A 151 -12.16 -14.67 -22.39
CA ILE A 151 -12.57 -15.75 -23.29
C ILE A 151 -11.80 -17.02 -22.95
N MET A 152 -12.57 -18.11 -22.80
CA MET A 152 -12.06 -19.40 -22.37
C MET A 152 -12.23 -20.47 -23.44
N GLU A 153 -11.16 -21.24 -23.70
CA GLU A 153 -11.24 -22.55 -24.38
C GLU A 153 -10.96 -23.65 -23.36
N GLY A 154 -12.02 -24.30 -22.90
CA GLY A 154 -11.94 -25.22 -21.78
C GLY A 154 -11.48 -24.55 -20.48
N LYS A 155 -10.23 -24.78 -20.07
CA LYS A 155 -9.61 -24.17 -18.88
C LYS A 155 -8.49 -23.18 -19.21
N THR A 156 -8.41 -22.74 -20.44
CA THR A 156 -7.33 -21.90 -20.94
C THR A 156 -7.91 -20.54 -21.36
N ALA A 157 -7.36 -19.46 -20.84
CA ALA A 157 -7.67 -18.13 -21.34
C ALA A 157 -7.00 -17.94 -22.70
N VAL A 158 -7.77 -17.47 -23.69
CA VAL A 158 -7.34 -17.27 -25.06
C VAL A 158 -7.56 -15.86 -25.58
N GLY A 159 -8.11 -14.98 -24.76
CA GLY A 159 -8.37 -13.59 -25.11
C GLY A 159 -9.33 -12.92 -24.16
N VAL A 160 -9.80 -11.77 -24.56
CA VAL A 160 -10.80 -10.97 -23.83
C VAL A 160 -11.86 -10.46 -24.79
N ARG A 161 -13.09 -10.27 -24.29
CA ARG A 161 -14.14 -9.56 -24.98
C ARG A 161 -14.30 -8.18 -24.36
N THR A 162 -14.48 -7.20 -25.24
CA THR A 162 -14.80 -5.82 -24.92
C THR A 162 -16.08 -5.41 -25.61
N GLU A 163 -16.63 -4.24 -25.30
CA GLU A 163 -17.76 -3.65 -26.03
C GLU A 163 -17.49 -3.45 -27.53
N LYS A 164 -16.18 -3.32 -27.92
CA LYS A 164 -15.77 -3.10 -29.32
C LYS A 164 -15.42 -4.38 -30.07
N GLY A 165 -15.42 -5.53 -29.39
CA GLY A 165 -15.16 -6.83 -30.02
C GLY A 165 -14.21 -7.73 -29.23
N THR A 166 -13.74 -8.78 -29.89
CA THR A 166 -12.90 -9.81 -29.32
C THR A 166 -11.42 -9.56 -29.63
N LEU A 167 -10.58 -9.68 -28.62
CA LEU A 167 -9.13 -9.62 -28.72
C LEU A 167 -8.53 -10.95 -28.31
N MET A 168 -7.99 -11.69 -29.28
CA MET A 168 -7.29 -12.95 -28.99
C MET A 168 -5.88 -12.70 -28.50
N ALA A 169 -5.40 -13.52 -27.55
CA ALA A 169 -4.07 -13.38 -26.96
C ALA A 169 -3.51 -14.72 -26.48
N ASP A 170 -2.19 -14.91 -26.56
CA ASP A 170 -1.50 -16.08 -26.03
C ASP A 170 -1.53 -16.13 -24.50
N ARG A 171 -1.57 -14.98 -23.86
CA ARG A 171 -1.57 -14.80 -22.40
C ARG A 171 -2.48 -13.65 -22.00
N VAL A 172 -3.18 -13.79 -20.90
CA VAL A 172 -4.03 -12.75 -20.31
C VAL A 172 -3.47 -12.38 -18.93
N ILE A 173 -3.17 -11.10 -18.72
CA ILE A 173 -2.72 -10.57 -17.41
C ILE A 173 -3.83 -9.68 -16.86
N VAL A 174 -4.34 -10.02 -15.68
CA VAL A 174 -5.40 -9.26 -15.02
C VAL A 174 -4.81 -8.38 -13.92
N ASN A 175 -4.97 -7.07 -14.07
CA ASN A 175 -4.55 -6.03 -13.10
C ASN A 175 -5.75 -5.26 -12.53
N ALA A 176 -6.93 -5.85 -12.52
CA ALA A 176 -8.09 -5.32 -11.83
C ALA A 176 -8.13 -5.79 -10.37
N ASP A 177 -9.04 -5.24 -9.55
CA ASP A 177 -9.33 -5.82 -8.24
C ASP A 177 -9.63 -7.31 -8.38
N PHE A 178 -8.94 -8.15 -7.60
CA PHE A 178 -9.00 -9.59 -7.80
C PHE A 178 -10.40 -10.15 -7.68
N ALA A 179 -11.11 -9.81 -6.61
CA ALA A 179 -12.45 -10.39 -6.38
C ALA A 179 -13.45 -9.84 -7.37
N ASN A 180 -13.38 -8.55 -7.70
CA ASN A 180 -14.22 -7.91 -8.72
C ASN A 180 -13.96 -8.54 -10.10
N ALA A 181 -12.71 -8.72 -10.50
CA ALA A 181 -12.37 -9.38 -11.76
C ALA A 181 -12.86 -10.83 -11.82
N MET A 182 -12.74 -11.56 -10.73
CA MET A 182 -13.22 -12.95 -10.69
C MET A 182 -14.73 -13.03 -10.81
N THR A 183 -15.47 -12.20 -10.10
CA THR A 183 -16.94 -12.23 -10.13
C THR A 183 -17.53 -11.74 -11.45
N ASN A 184 -16.87 -10.79 -12.11
CA ASN A 184 -17.41 -10.12 -13.30
C ASN A 184 -16.82 -10.62 -14.63
N LEU A 185 -15.52 -11.01 -14.65
CA LEU A 185 -14.82 -11.30 -15.91
C LEU A 185 -14.55 -12.79 -16.14
N VAL A 186 -14.51 -13.61 -15.08
CA VAL A 186 -14.16 -15.04 -15.19
C VAL A 186 -15.33 -15.90 -14.74
N PRO A 187 -15.88 -16.77 -15.61
CA PRO A 187 -17.04 -17.62 -15.26
C PRO A 187 -16.80 -18.44 -13.99
N ASN A 188 -17.76 -18.46 -13.07
CA ASN A 188 -17.65 -19.21 -11.80
C ASN A 188 -17.34 -20.69 -12.02
N ALA A 189 -17.88 -21.31 -13.09
CA ALA A 189 -17.62 -22.70 -13.45
C ALA A 189 -16.14 -22.99 -13.81
N ALA A 190 -15.40 -22.00 -14.25
CA ALA A 190 -13.97 -22.12 -14.55
C ALA A 190 -13.10 -22.05 -13.29
N ARG A 191 -13.64 -21.52 -12.20
CA ARG A 191 -12.93 -21.28 -10.93
C ARG A 191 -13.22 -22.40 -9.93
N LYS A 192 -12.17 -23.08 -9.45
CA LYS A 192 -12.28 -24.16 -8.46
C LYS A 192 -11.98 -23.68 -7.04
N ARG A 193 -10.90 -22.95 -6.90
CA ARG A 193 -10.45 -22.43 -5.60
C ARG A 193 -11.11 -21.11 -5.24
N TRP A 194 -11.37 -20.28 -6.24
CA TRP A 194 -11.86 -18.91 -6.07
C TRP A 194 -13.29 -18.75 -6.59
N THR A 195 -14.19 -19.64 -6.15
CA THR A 195 -15.62 -19.56 -6.45
C THR A 195 -16.25 -18.33 -5.79
N ASP A 196 -17.41 -17.88 -6.27
CA ASP A 196 -18.15 -16.74 -5.69
C ASP A 196 -18.37 -16.93 -4.20
N LYS A 197 -18.88 -18.09 -3.79
CA LYS A 197 -19.06 -18.44 -2.38
C LYS A 197 -17.77 -18.33 -1.57
N LYS A 198 -16.62 -18.67 -2.16
CA LYS A 198 -15.33 -18.56 -1.50
C LYS A 198 -14.88 -17.11 -1.37
N LEU A 199 -15.10 -16.29 -2.40
CA LEU A 199 -14.82 -14.86 -2.38
C LEU A 199 -15.68 -14.15 -1.33
N GLU A 200 -16.97 -14.44 -1.26
CA GLU A 200 -17.88 -13.91 -0.25
C GLU A 200 -17.42 -14.22 1.19
N SER A 201 -16.85 -15.40 1.41
CA SER A 201 -16.35 -15.84 2.73
C SER A 201 -15.02 -15.24 3.14
N LYS A 202 -14.36 -14.47 2.29
CA LYS A 202 -13.06 -13.88 2.56
C LYS A 202 -13.18 -12.61 3.40
N LYS A 203 -12.11 -12.31 4.12
CA LYS A 203 -11.95 -11.02 4.80
C LYS A 203 -11.38 -10.00 3.83
N TYR A 204 -11.97 -8.84 3.82
CA TYR A 204 -11.54 -7.70 2.99
C TYR A 204 -10.95 -6.61 3.88
N SER A 205 -10.16 -5.73 3.28
CA SER A 205 -9.61 -4.57 3.94
C SER A 205 -10.69 -3.57 4.31
N CYS A 206 -10.35 -2.58 5.09
CA CYS A 206 -11.18 -1.39 5.20
C CYS A 206 -11.28 -0.63 3.87
N SER A 207 -12.14 0.37 3.84
CA SER A 207 -12.29 1.36 2.78
C SER A 207 -11.81 2.72 3.25
N THR A 208 -12.03 3.73 2.42
CA THR A 208 -11.74 5.12 2.71
C THR A 208 -12.92 6.02 2.32
N PHE A 209 -13.17 7.02 3.15
CA PHE A 209 -13.93 8.20 2.78
C PHE A 209 -12.94 9.29 2.42
N MET A 210 -13.08 9.88 1.24
CA MET A 210 -12.10 10.80 0.68
C MET A 210 -12.70 12.16 0.38
N LEU A 211 -11.95 13.21 0.69
CA LEU A 211 -12.20 14.55 0.16
C LEU A 211 -10.99 14.98 -0.65
N TYR A 212 -11.21 15.31 -1.91
CA TYR A 212 -10.24 15.94 -2.80
C TYR A 212 -10.66 17.39 -2.97
N LEU A 213 -9.94 18.31 -2.34
CA LEU A 213 -10.30 19.72 -2.28
C LEU A 213 -9.31 20.55 -3.07
N GLY A 214 -9.81 21.40 -3.97
CA GLY A 214 -9.07 22.53 -4.51
C GLY A 214 -9.50 23.78 -3.74
N VAL A 215 -8.53 24.48 -3.16
CA VAL A 215 -8.78 25.67 -2.34
C VAL A 215 -8.08 26.91 -2.89
N ASP A 216 -8.68 28.09 -2.77
CA ASP A 216 -8.13 29.38 -3.23
C ASP A 216 -7.24 30.05 -2.17
N ARG A 217 -6.62 29.23 -1.34
CA ARG A 217 -5.73 29.64 -0.25
C ARG A 217 -4.60 28.60 -0.06
N THR A 218 -3.42 29.07 0.34
CA THR A 218 -2.33 28.22 0.80
C THR A 218 -2.34 28.11 2.32
N TYR A 219 -1.91 26.96 2.84
CA TYR A 219 -1.74 26.70 4.26
C TYR A 219 -0.28 26.41 4.56
N ASP A 220 0.33 27.15 5.49
CA ASP A 220 1.67 26.87 6.00
C ASP A 220 1.65 25.73 7.03
N LEU A 221 1.30 24.55 6.55
CA LEU A 221 1.14 23.33 7.32
C LEU A 221 2.03 22.22 6.73
N PRO A 222 2.41 21.20 7.51
CA PRO A 222 3.21 20.11 6.99
C PRO A 222 2.58 19.40 5.77
N HIS A 223 3.43 18.87 4.89
CA HIS A 223 2.99 18.11 3.72
C HIS A 223 2.07 16.94 4.12
N HIS A 224 2.40 16.23 5.20
CA HIS A 224 1.61 15.12 5.74
C HIS A 224 1.25 15.39 7.19
N GLN A 225 -0.03 15.25 7.50
CA GLN A 225 -0.55 15.29 8.86
C GLN A 225 -1.44 14.09 9.11
N ILE A 226 -1.27 13.48 10.28
CA ILE A 226 -2.08 12.36 10.73
C ILE A 226 -2.65 12.72 12.08
N TYR A 227 -3.97 12.73 12.16
CA TYR A 227 -4.68 12.78 13.42
C TYR A 227 -5.17 11.38 13.76
N ALA A 228 -4.74 10.85 14.88
CA ALA A 228 -5.25 9.60 15.41
C ALA A 228 -6.34 9.90 16.46
N SER A 229 -7.45 9.20 16.38
CA SER A 229 -8.51 9.24 17.39
C SER A 229 -7.93 9.08 18.78
N LYS A 230 -8.49 9.78 19.77
CA LYS A 230 -8.12 9.61 21.19
C LYS A 230 -8.45 8.20 21.67
N ASP A 231 -9.59 7.64 21.24
CA ASP A 231 -9.88 6.22 21.36
C ASP A 231 -9.48 5.49 20.08
N TYR A 232 -8.16 5.32 19.89
CA TYR A 232 -7.62 4.70 18.69
C TYR A 232 -8.07 3.24 18.51
N VAL A 233 -8.18 2.50 19.62
CA VAL A 233 -8.62 1.10 19.59
C VAL A 233 -10.09 1.01 19.21
N GLY A 234 -10.96 1.79 19.85
CA GLY A 234 -12.39 1.85 19.52
C GLY A 234 -12.64 2.28 18.08
N ASN A 235 -11.89 3.28 17.57
CA ASN A 235 -11.98 3.69 16.16
C ASN A 235 -11.62 2.55 15.20
N LEU A 236 -10.59 1.74 15.50
CA LEU A 236 -10.25 0.57 14.70
C LEU A 236 -11.30 -0.55 14.79
N GLU A 237 -11.89 -0.76 15.97
CA GLU A 237 -12.96 -1.74 16.14
C GLU A 237 -14.25 -1.32 15.43
N ASP A 238 -14.56 -0.03 15.41
CA ASP A 238 -15.68 0.51 14.64
C ASP A 238 -15.54 0.18 13.15
N ILE A 239 -14.33 0.32 12.60
CA ILE A 239 -14.03 0.03 11.19
C ILE A 239 -14.08 -1.48 10.90
N GLU A 240 -13.37 -2.30 11.69
CA GLU A 240 -13.13 -3.70 11.35
C GLU A 240 -14.15 -4.70 11.90
N LYS A 241 -14.79 -4.39 13.06
CA LYS A 241 -15.69 -5.32 13.75
C LYS A 241 -17.13 -4.87 13.74
N HIS A 242 -17.35 -3.59 14.05
CA HIS A 242 -18.70 -3.06 14.24
C HIS A 242 -19.28 -2.51 12.94
N HIS A 243 -18.43 -2.24 11.94
CA HIS A 243 -18.81 -1.69 10.64
C HIS A 243 -19.71 -0.46 10.80
N ARG A 244 -19.25 0.53 11.57
CA ARG A 244 -19.96 1.78 11.82
C ARG A 244 -19.04 2.98 11.70
N LEU A 245 -19.61 4.18 11.54
CA LEU A 245 -18.85 5.42 11.47
C LEU A 245 -18.47 5.89 12.89
N SER A 246 -17.20 6.25 13.07
CA SER A 246 -16.72 6.93 14.29
C SER A 246 -17.05 8.42 14.16
N TRP A 247 -18.18 8.84 14.66
CA TRP A 247 -18.68 10.21 14.53
C TRP A 247 -17.94 11.22 15.42
N ASP A 248 -17.59 10.82 16.64
CA ASP A 248 -17.09 11.77 17.64
C ASP A 248 -15.66 12.20 17.38
N ASP A 249 -14.78 11.26 17.03
CA ASP A 249 -13.34 11.51 16.89
C ASP A 249 -12.68 10.57 15.87
N PRO A 250 -13.00 10.69 14.57
CA PRO A 250 -12.40 9.83 13.55
C PRO A 250 -10.91 10.12 13.37
N SER A 251 -10.12 9.09 13.09
CA SER A 251 -8.74 9.27 12.62
C SER A 251 -8.74 9.81 11.21
N VAL A 252 -7.89 10.80 10.92
CA VAL A 252 -7.82 11.48 9.61
C VAL A 252 -6.38 11.62 9.17
N TYR A 253 -6.14 11.42 7.89
CA TYR A 253 -4.88 11.78 7.22
C TYR A 253 -5.15 12.93 6.25
N VAL A 254 -4.28 13.94 6.27
CA VAL A 254 -4.35 15.08 5.35
C VAL A 254 -3.01 15.25 4.65
N GLN A 255 -3.06 15.45 3.33
CA GLN A 255 -1.92 15.81 2.51
C GLN A 255 -2.07 17.24 1.99
N ASN A 256 -1.05 18.06 2.24
CA ASN A 256 -0.88 19.43 1.70
C ASN A 256 0.33 19.40 0.75
N ALA A 257 0.14 18.86 -0.44
CA ALA A 257 1.24 18.60 -1.37
C ALA A 257 1.88 19.88 -1.93
N CYS A 258 1.12 20.97 -2.03
CA CYS A 258 1.58 22.24 -2.61
C CYS A 258 2.71 22.92 -1.82
N VAL A 259 2.91 22.59 -0.54
CA VAL A 259 4.10 23.10 0.22
C VAL A 259 5.42 22.52 -0.27
N THR A 260 5.38 21.37 -0.93
CA THR A 260 6.56 20.71 -1.51
C THR A 260 6.63 20.89 -3.03
N ASP A 261 5.48 20.93 -3.67
CA ASP A 261 5.32 21.02 -5.12
C ASP A 261 4.24 22.08 -5.47
N PRO A 262 4.59 23.37 -5.45
CA PRO A 262 3.64 24.44 -5.69
C PRO A 262 2.96 24.39 -7.06
N GLY A 263 3.54 23.68 -8.03
CA GLY A 263 2.99 23.53 -9.39
C GLY A 263 1.74 22.65 -9.47
N LEU A 264 1.29 22.05 -8.37
CA LEU A 264 0.07 21.21 -8.33
C LEU A 264 -1.24 22.01 -8.29
N ALA A 265 -1.15 23.33 -8.10
CA ALA A 265 -2.31 24.22 -8.10
C ALA A 265 -1.91 25.58 -8.73
N PRO A 266 -2.88 26.43 -9.14
CA PRO A 266 -2.62 27.81 -9.53
C PRO A 266 -1.97 28.63 -8.39
N GLU A 267 -1.30 29.72 -8.74
CA GLU A 267 -0.67 30.60 -7.75
C GLU A 267 -1.69 31.08 -6.70
N GLY A 268 -1.30 31.01 -5.43
CA GLY A 268 -2.18 31.35 -4.30
C GLY A 268 -3.18 30.25 -3.91
N CYS A 269 -3.30 29.20 -4.70
CA CYS A 269 -4.19 28.07 -4.45
C CYS A 269 -3.44 26.85 -3.89
N ALA A 270 -4.17 25.86 -3.37
CA ALA A 270 -3.62 24.59 -2.96
C ALA A 270 -4.58 23.41 -3.23
N THR A 271 -4.00 22.22 -3.26
CA THR A 271 -4.76 20.96 -3.20
C THR A 271 -4.67 20.39 -1.79
N VAL A 272 -5.81 20.04 -1.21
CA VAL A 272 -5.90 19.38 0.09
C VAL A 272 -6.58 18.02 -0.10
N TYR A 273 -5.82 16.96 0.17
CA TYR A 273 -6.29 15.58 0.08
C TYR A 273 -6.57 15.07 1.49
N VAL A 274 -7.79 14.64 1.75
CA VAL A 274 -8.22 14.15 3.06
C VAL A 274 -8.66 12.71 2.95
N LEU A 275 -8.09 11.84 3.77
CA LEU A 275 -8.42 10.42 3.83
C LEU A 275 -8.87 10.03 5.24
N VAL A 276 -10.04 9.44 5.32
CA VAL A 276 -10.59 8.89 6.56
C VAL A 276 -10.78 7.38 6.37
N PRO A 277 -10.08 6.53 7.14
CA PRO A 277 -10.34 5.10 7.12
C PRO A 277 -11.75 4.80 7.64
N VAL A 278 -12.53 4.06 6.87
CA VAL A 278 -13.89 3.65 7.21
C VAL A 278 -14.10 2.17 6.86
N SER A 279 -15.18 1.56 7.31
CA SER A 279 -15.53 0.21 6.89
C SER A 279 -15.74 0.13 5.38
N HIS A 280 -15.45 -1.02 4.78
CA HIS A 280 -15.92 -1.32 3.42
C HIS A 280 -17.46 -1.34 3.37
N GLN A 281 -18.06 -1.51 2.20
CA GLN A 281 -19.51 -1.58 2.05
C GLN A 281 -20.12 -2.65 2.95
N THR A 282 -21.09 -2.23 3.76
CA THR A 282 -21.90 -3.06 4.66
C THR A 282 -23.31 -2.50 4.74
N GLU A 283 -24.26 -3.29 5.16
CA GLU A 283 -25.65 -2.86 5.35
C GLU A 283 -25.81 -1.85 6.50
N ASN A 284 -24.79 -1.66 7.35
CA ASN A 284 -24.85 -0.80 8.52
C ASN A 284 -24.68 0.70 8.20
N ILE A 285 -24.12 1.03 7.03
CA ILE A 285 -23.81 2.41 6.65
C ILE A 285 -24.48 2.73 5.32
N ASP A 286 -25.40 3.65 5.30
CA ASP A 286 -26.07 4.18 4.11
C ASP A 286 -25.39 5.50 3.68
N TRP A 287 -24.43 5.40 2.78
CA TRP A 287 -23.64 6.55 2.33
C TRP A 287 -24.47 7.61 1.60
N SER A 288 -25.61 7.24 1.03
CA SER A 288 -26.52 8.23 0.43
C SER A 288 -27.11 9.22 1.45
N LYS A 289 -27.19 8.80 2.71
CA LYS A 289 -27.70 9.63 3.83
C LYS A 289 -26.60 10.22 4.70
N GLU A 290 -25.49 9.50 4.84
CA GLU A 290 -24.45 9.84 5.82
C GLU A 290 -23.32 10.68 5.24
N SER A 291 -23.06 10.59 3.92
CA SER A 291 -21.91 11.22 3.26
C SER A 291 -21.80 12.74 3.57
N SER A 292 -22.88 13.50 3.35
CA SER A 292 -22.84 14.95 3.56
C SER A 292 -22.58 15.33 5.01
N LYS A 293 -23.20 14.63 5.97
CA LYS A 293 -23.00 14.90 7.40
C LYS A 293 -21.58 14.50 7.82
N PHE A 294 -21.08 13.37 7.32
CA PHE A 294 -19.73 12.91 7.64
C PHE A 294 -18.67 13.85 7.05
N ARG A 295 -18.90 14.36 5.84
CA ARG A 295 -18.07 15.41 5.24
C ARG A 295 -17.94 16.62 6.18
N GLU A 296 -19.06 17.16 6.67
CA GLU A 296 -19.05 18.31 7.59
C GLU A 296 -18.27 17.98 8.87
N ARG A 297 -18.47 16.79 9.42
CA ARG A 297 -17.71 16.33 10.59
C ARG A 297 -16.21 16.27 10.35
N ILE A 298 -15.78 15.83 9.15
CA ILE A 298 -14.37 15.76 8.79
C ILE A 298 -13.78 17.15 8.57
N LEU A 299 -14.51 18.06 7.95
CA LEU A 299 -14.09 19.46 7.84
C LEU A 299 -13.92 20.12 9.22
N ASP A 300 -14.84 19.92 10.15
CA ASP A 300 -14.68 20.37 11.56
C ASP A 300 -13.42 19.78 12.19
N GLN A 301 -13.12 18.51 11.92
CA GLN A 301 -11.96 17.82 12.46
C GLN A 301 -10.65 18.44 11.97
N ILE A 302 -10.51 18.69 10.65
CA ILE A 302 -9.29 19.25 10.09
C ILE A 302 -9.11 20.74 10.45
N GLU A 303 -10.20 21.51 10.55
CA GLU A 303 -10.14 22.89 11.03
C GLU A 303 -9.66 22.93 12.48
N THR A 304 -10.33 22.21 13.37
CA THR A 304 -10.10 22.32 14.82
C THR A 304 -8.86 21.59 15.31
N LYS A 305 -8.38 20.54 14.60
CA LYS A 305 -7.29 19.67 15.06
C LYS A 305 -6.02 19.77 14.23
N LEU A 306 -6.12 20.16 12.96
CA LEU A 306 -5.00 20.13 12.02
C LEU A 306 -4.62 21.51 11.46
N GLY A 307 -5.36 22.57 11.85
CA GLY A 307 -5.01 23.95 11.53
C GLY A 307 -5.46 24.44 10.15
N TYR A 308 -6.38 23.74 9.49
CA TYR A 308 -6.98 24.20 8.22
C TYR A 308 -8.09 25.22 8.46
N GLU A 309 -7.74 26.37 9.07
CA GLU A 309 -8.67 27.40 9.46
C GLU A 309 -9.52 27.91 8.29
N ASN A 310 -10.85 27.95 8.49
CA ASN A 310 -11.84 28.43 7.52
C ASN A 310 -11.78 27.70 6.16
N ILE A 311 -11.36 26.43 6.12
CA ILE A 311 -11.21 25.70 4.86
C ILE A 311 -12.50 25.69 4.03
N ARG A 312 -13.67 25.66 4.69
CA ARG A 312 -14.98 25.66 4.01
C ARG A 312 -15.17 26.86 3.10
N ASP A 313 -14.75 28.04 3.56
CA ASP A 313 -14.90 29.30 2.82
C ASP A 313 -13.97 29.38 1.60
N HIS A 314 -12.95 28.52 1.57
CA HIS A 314 -11.91 28.50 0.55
C HIS A 314 -12.02 27.32 -0.42
N ILE A 315 -13.01 26.42 -0.28
CA ILE A 315 -13.20 25.31 -1.22
C ILE A 315 -13.80 25.86 -2.53
N VAL A 316 -13.04 25.78 -3.61
CA VAL A 316 -13.48 26.19 -4.97
C VAL A 316 -13.85 25.00 -5.85
N THR A 317 -13.31 23.81 -5.55
CA THR A 317 -13.69 22.56 -6.21
C THR A 317 -13.53 21.41 -5.23
N GLU A 318 -14.39 20.41 -5.37
CA GLU A 318 -14.42 19.27 -4.46
C GLU A 318 -14.84 18.00 -5.19
N MET A 319 -14.22 16.88 -4.81
CA MET A 319 -14.72 15.55 -5.09
C MET A 319 -14.76 14.76 -3.79
N VAL A 320 -15.93 14.21 -3.48
CA VAL A 320 -16.13 13.29 -2.36
C VAL A 320 -16.20 11.87 -2.91
N MET A 321 -15.47 10.94 -2.28
CA MET A 321 -15.59 9.52 -2.60
C MET A 321 -15.87 8.70 -1.35
N THR A 322 -16.89 7.89 -1.45
CA THR A 322 -17.37 6.99 -0.40
C THR A 322 -17.02 5.53 -0.72
N PRO A 323 -17.18 4.59 0.21
CA PRO A 323 -17.09 3.17 -0.09
C PRO A 323 -18.04 2.68 -1.20
N ASP A 324 -19.16 3.37 -1.44
CA ASP A 324 -20.08 3.02 -2.54
C ASP A 324 -19.47 3.39 -3.90
N ASP A 325 -18.85 4.55 -4.00
CA ASP A 325 -18.12 4.95 -5.20
C ASP A 325 -16.91 4.03 -5.47
N TRP A 326 -16.21 3.61 -4.41
CA TRP A 326 -15.14 2.60 -4.54
C TRP A 326 -15.66 1.23 -4.97
N GLY A 327 -16.93 0.91 -4.67
CA GLY A 327 -17.59 -0.33 -5.06
C GLY A 327 -17.61 -0.59 -6.57
N ASP A 328 -17.58 0.44 -7.39
CA ASP A 328 -17.50 0.34 -8.84
C ASP A 328 -16.13 -0.21 -9.31
N HIS A 329 -15.08 -0.03 -8.51
CA HIS A 329 -13.70 -0.40 -8.84
C HIS A 329 -13.16 -1.55 -8.00
N CYS A 330 -13.59 -1.65 -6.74
CA CYS A 330 -13.08 -2.59 -5.77
C CYS A 330 -14.22 -3.42 -5.17
N TYR A 331 -14.03 -4.71 -5.05
CA TYR A 331 -15.03 -5.61 -4.47
C TYR A 331 -15.43 -5.15 -3.06
N ARG A 332 -16.73 -4.87 -2.87
CA ARG A 332 -17.30 -4.29 -1.62
C ARG A 332 -16.65 -2.95 -1.20
N GLY A 333 -16.13 -2.19 -2.14
CA GLY A 333 -15.44 -0.95 -1.83
C GLY A 333 -14.16 -1.10 -0.98
N ALA A 334 -13.59 -2.30 -0.88
CA ALA A 334 -12.39 -2.58 -0.09
C ALA A 334 -11.14 -2.19 -0.86
N VAL A 335 -10.68 -0.95 -0.69
CA VAL A 335 -9.64 -0.32 -1.53
C VAL A 335 -8.25 -0.97 -1.46
N PHE A 336 -7.98 -1.78 -0.44
CA PHE A 336 -6.73 -2.53 -0.31
C PHE A 336 -6.91 -4.03 -0.61
N ASN A 337 -8.00 -4.44 -1.25
CA ASN A 337 -8.34 -5.81 -1.63
C ASN A 337 -8.55 -6.78 -0.43
N LEU A 338 -8.21 -8.05 -0.64
CA LEU A 338 -8.22 -9.07 0.40
C LEU A 338 -7.33 -8.66 1.57
N ALA A 339 -7.80 -8.79 2.79
CA ALA A 339 -7.04 -8.52 4.00
C ALA A 339 -5.71 -9.31 4.06
N HIS A 340 -4.71 -8.77 4.74
CA HIS A 340 -3.36 -9.33 4.81
C HIS A 340 -3.14 -10.19 6.08
N GLY A 341 -4.18 -10.84 6.56
CA GLY A 341 -4.07 -11.82 7.64
C GLY A 341 -3.28 -13.06 7.20
N LEU A 342 -2.62 -13.74 8.15
CA LEU A 342 -1.83 -14.94 7.86
C LEU A 342 -2.66 -16.06 7.22
N ASP A 343 -3.98 -16.06 7.45
CA ASP A 343 -4.95 -16.97 6.84
C ASP A 343 -5.22 -16.68 5.36
N GLN A 344 -4.77 -15.52 4.84
CA GLN A 344 -4.99 -15.05 3.46
C GLN A 344 -3.72 -14.63 2.73
N MET A 345 -2.54 -14.80 3.33
CA MET A 345 -1.26 -14.44 2.73
C MET A 345 -0.49 -15.64 2.15
N LEU A 346 0.64 -15.35 1.50
CA LEU A 346 1.55 -16.31 0.92
C LEU A 346 0.82 -17.24 -0.06
N TRP A 347 0.93 -18.55 0.08
CA TRP A 347 0.25 -19.53 -0.79
C TRP A 347 -1.28 -19.56 -0.66
N ARG A 348 -1.82 -18.88 0.36
CA ARG A 348 -3.27 -18.75 0.56
C ARG A 348 -3.86 -17.58 -0.20
N ARG A 349 -3.03 -16.62 -0.65
CA ARG A 349 -3.42 -15.52 -1.52
C ARG A 349 -3.53 -16.01 -2.97
N PRO A 350 -4.28 -15.34 -3.86
CA PRO A 350 -4.28 -15.63 -5.29
C PRO A 350 -2.86 -15.63 -5.85
N ARG A 351 -2.54 -16.61 -6.66
CA ARG A 351 -1.19 -16.77 -7.21
C ARG A 351 -0.98 -15.88 -8.43
N ASN A 352 0.25 -15.43 -8.63
CA ASN A 352 0.60 -14.64 -9.81
C ASN A 352 0.38 -15.40 -11.12
N ARG A 353 0.71 -16.70 -11.20
CA ARG A 353 0.18 -17.61 -12.23
C ARG A 353 -1.13 -18.16 -11.68
N PHE A 354 -2.27 -17.74 -12.28
CA PHE A 354 -3.56 -18.07 -11.71
C PHE A 354 -3.82 -19.58 -11.72
N GLU A 355 -4.12 -20.13 -10.57
CA GLU A 355 -4.17 -21.56 -10.35
C GLU A 355 -5.38 -22.26 -10.97
N ASP A 356 -6.48 -21.53 -11.23
CA ASP A 356 -7.72 -22.09 -11.74
C ASP A 356 -7.82 -22.06 -13.28
N VAL A 357 -7.10 -21.12 -13.93
CA VAL A 357 -7.17 -20.88 -15.37
C VAL A 357 -5.76 -20.84 -15.98
N LYS A 358 -5.52 -21.66 -16.99
CA LYS A 358 -4.25 -21.65 -17.74
C LYS A 358 -4.10 -20.37 -18.56
N ASN A 359 -2.87 -19.95 -18.84
CA ASN A 359 -2.52 -18.75 -19.61
C ASN A 359 -3.05 -17.43 -19.00
N MET A 360 -3.48 -17.47 -17.74
CA MET A 360 -3.94 -16.30 -17.01
C MET A 360 -3.01 -15.99 -15.85
N TYR A 361 -2.65 -14.72 -15.72
CA TYR A 361 -1.74 -14.21 -14.69
C TYR A 361 -2.41 -13.04 -13.97
N LEU A 362 -2.05 -12.88 -12.70
CA LEU A 362 -2.58 -11.82 -11.85
C LEU A 362 -1.47 -10.88 -11.42
N VAL A 363 -1.76 -9.59 -11.37
CA VAL A 363 -0.90 -8.55 -10.81
C VAL A 363 -1.69 -7.63 -9.90
N GLY A 364 -1.00 -6.85 -9.08
CA GLY A 364 -1.63 -5.85 -8.21
C GLY A 364 -1.87 -6.33 -6.78
N GLY A 365 -2.65 -5.54 -6.04
CA GLY A 365 -2.83 -5.71 -4.59
C GLY A 365 -3.58 -6.97 -4.17
N GLY A 366 -4.44 -7.52 -5.03
CA GLY A 366 -5.23 -8.71 -4.76
C GLY A 366 -4.49 -10.03 -4.82
N THR A 367 -3.30 -10.06 -5.42
CA THR A 367 -2.44 -11.25 -5.56
C THR A 367 -1.18 -11.14 -4.68
N HIS A 368 -0.30 -12.15 -4.75
CA HIS A 368 0.99 -12.12 -4.04
C HIS A 368 1.92 -11.05 -4.65
N PRO A 369 2.68 -10.30 -3.83
CA PRO A 369 2.81 -10.38 -2.38
C PRO A 369 1.71 -9.64 -1.59
N GLY A 370 0.95 -8.73 -2.17
CA GLY A 370 -0.12 -8.00 -1.53
C GLY A 370 -0.29 -6.56 -2.00
N SER A 371 -0.95 -5.74 -1.20
CA SER A 371 -1.25 -4.34 -1.49
C SER A 371 -0.14 -3.39 -1.02
N GLY A 372 -0.12 -2.20 -1.59
CA GLY A 372 0.86 -1.15 -1.34
C GLY A 372 1.80 -0.94 -2.53
N LEU A 373 2.12 0.31 -2.85
CA LEU A 373 2.82 0.68 -4.08
C LEU A 373 4.13 -0.11 -4.33
N PRO A 374 5.07 -0.23 -3.36
CA PRO A 374 6.28 -1.01 -3.57
C PRO A 374 5.99 -2.50 -3.82
N VAL A 375 4.94 -3.01 -3.19
CA VAL A 375 4.57 -4.42 -3.21
C VAL A 375 3.87 -4.79 -4.53
N ILE A 376 3.05 -3.90 -5.10
CA ILE A 376 2.41 -4.14 -6.39
C ILE A 376 3.41 -4.12 -7.54
N PHE A 377 4.49 -3.33 -7.46
CA PHE A 377 5.59 -3.41 -8.43
C PHE A 377 6.32 -4.75 -8.35
N GLU A 378 6.50 -5.32 -7.16
CA GLU A 378 7.03 -6.70 -7.03
C GLU A 378 6.07 -7.73 -7.61
N SER A 379 4.76 -7.55 -7.43
CA SER A 379 3.75 -8.41 -8.07
C SER A 379 3.87 -8.38 -9.60
N ALA A 380 4.04 -7.19 -10.19
CA ALA A 380 4.24 -7.03 -11.63
C ALA A 380 5.53 -7.73 -12.10
N ARG A 381 6.64 -7.56 -11.38
CA ARG A 381 7.92 -8.21 -11.67
C ARG A 381 7.82 -9.74 -11.63
N ILE A 382 7.15 -10.28 -10.60
CA ILE A 382 6.93 -11.74 -10.47
C ILE A 382 6.09 -12.26 -11.65
N SER A 383 4.98 -11.61 -11.95
CA SER A 383 4.07 -12.06 -13.02
C SER A 383 4.71 -11.95 -14.40
N SER A 384 5.42 -10.86 -14.69
CA SER A 384 6.16 -10.68 -15.94
C SER A 384 7.20 -11.80 -16.14
N LYS A 385 7.96 -12.12 -15.08
CA LYS A 385 8.92 -13.21 -15.12
C LYS A 385 8.24 -14.56 -15.42
N LEU A 386 7.13 -14.85 -14.77
CA LEU A 386 6.37 -16.08 -15.00
C LEU A 386 5.85 -16.18 -16.43
N VAL A 387 5.37 -15.07 -17.01
CA VAL A 387 4.93 -15.02 -18.42
C VAL A 387 6.11 -15.31 -19.36
N LEU A 388 7.25 -14.66 -19.15
CA LEU A 388 8.46 -14.86 -19.97
C LEU A 388 8.98 -16.30 -19.85
N ASP A 389 9.04 -16.86 -18.65
CA ASP A 389 9.42 -18.25 -18.41
C ASP A 389 8.49 -19.23 -19.17
N ASP A 390 7.17 -19.00 -19.15
CA ASP A 390 6.18 -19.84 -19.83
C ASP A 390 6.18 -19.67 -21.37
N LEU A 391 6.73 -18.56 -21.87
CA LEU A 391 6.97 -18.34 -23.32
C LEU A 391 8.34 -18.81 -23.77
N GLY A 392 9.19 -19.29 -22.84
CA GLY A 392 10.58 -19.69 -23.15
C GLY A 392 11.50 -18.51 -23.46
N ILE A 393 11.10 -17.29 -23.10
CA ILE A 393 11.86 -16.06 -23.34
C ILE A 393 12.78 -15.81 -22.14
N LYS A 394 14.08 -15.72 -22.41
CA LYS A 394 15.08 -15.31 -21.40
C LYS A 394 15.35 -13.81 -21.55
N PRO A 395 14.85 -12.98 -20.63
CA PRO A 395 15.12 -11.54 -20.70
C PRO A 395 16.59 -11.26 -20.41
N ASP A 396 17.16 -10.31 -21.15
CA ASP A 396 18.48 -9.77 -20.84
C ASP A 396 18.36 -8.67 -19.78
N TRP A 397 18.67 -9.02 -18.55
CA TRP A 397 18.67 -8.10 -17.42
C TRP A 397 19.99 -7.32 -17.24
N ASN A 398 21.02 -7.59 -18.08
CA ASN A 398 22.33 -6.96 -17.93
C ASN A 398 22.25 -5.43 -18.02
N GLY A 399 21.38 -4.91 -18.90
CA GLY A 399 21.13 -3.46 -19.00
C GLY A 399 20.54 -2.86 -17.73
N VAL A 400 19.66 -3.57 -17.04
CA VAL A 400 19.01 -3.12 -15.81
C VAL A 400 20.00 -3.12 -14.64
N GLU A 401 20.82 -4.16 -14.49
CA GLU A 401 21.86 -4.21 -13.46
C GLU A 401 22.89 -3.10 -13.66
N THR A 402 23.33 -2.87 -14.89
CA THR A 402 24.25 -1.77 -15.25
C THR A 402 23.63 -0.40 -14.95
N TRP A 403 22.33 -0.23 -15.21
CA TRP A 403 21.61 1.01 -14.90
C TRP A 403 21.56 1.27 -13.38
N PHE A 404 21.23 0.25 -12.58
CA PHE A 404 21.25 0.35 -11.11
C PHE A 404 22.66 0.61 -10.56
N GLU A 405 23.70 0.00 -11.14
CA GLU A 405 25.09 0.29 -10.80
C GLU A 405 25.47 1.74 -11.15
N ASN A 406 25.02 2.25 -12.27
CA ASN A 406 25.27 3.63 -12.69
C ASN A 406 24.56 4.63 -11.78
N ILE A 407 23.33 4.35 -11.33
CA ILE A 407 22.65 5.16 -10.31
C ILE A 407 23.41 5.14 -9.00
N ARG A 408 23.88 4.00 -8.52
CA ARG A 408 24.71 3.89 -7.30
C ARG A 408 26.02 4.67 -7.42
N ARG A 409 26.59 4.73 -8.61
CA ARG A 409 27.83 5.48 -8.93
C ARG A 409 27.58 6.95 -9.21
N SER A 410 26.34 7.38 -9.38
CA SER A 410 25.99 8.78 -9.61
C SER A 410 26.32 9.66 -8.38
N PRO A 411 26.52 10.99 -8.55
CA PRO A 411 26.74 11.89 -7.41
C PRO A 411 25.64 11.82 -6.34
N ALA A 412 24.37 11.61 -6.77
CA ALA A 412 23.23 11.43 -5.88
C ALA A 412 23.29 10.07 -5.14
N GLY A 413 23.63 9.00 -5.83
CA GLY A 413 23.81 7.67 -5.23
C GLY A 413 25.01 7.59 -4.29
N ARG A 414 26.10 8.29 -4.60
CA ARG A 414 27.29 8.41 -3.72
C ARG A 414 26.99 9.22 -2.46
N LYS A 415 26.17 10.28 -2.54
CA LYS A 415 25.72 11.02 -1.36
C LYS A 415 24.84 10.17 -0.44
N ALA A 416 24.01 9.30 -1.00
CA ALA A 416 23.21 8.34 -0.23
C ALA A 416 24.08 7.26 0.43
N GLN A 417 25.12 6.77 -0.25
CA GLN A 417 26.05 5.76 0.29
C GLN A 417 27.06 6.36 1.30
N SER A 418 27.55 7.58 1.10
CA SER A 418 28.48 8.22 2.05
C SER A 418 27.81 8.54 3.38
N ARG A 419 26.49 8.78 3.39
CA ARG A 419 25.72 8.91 4.64
C ARG A 419 25.63 7.59 5.42
N VAL A 420 25.72 6.44 4.74
CA VAL A 420 25.70 5.10 5.36
C VAL A 420 27.09 4.66 5.84
N THR A 421 28.18 5.17 5.23
CA THR A 421 29.55 4.77 5.57
C THR A 421 30.20 5.66 6.63
N THR A 422 29.79 6.91 6.77
CA THR A 422 30.31 7.81 7.83
C THR A 422 29.89 7.38 9.23
N THR A 423 28.88 6.55 9.38
CA THR A 423 28.47 5.95 10.67
C THR A 423 29.33 4.75 11.09
N LYS A 424 30.30 4.30 10.27
CA LYS A 424 31.17 3.14 10.61
C LYS A 424 32.58 3.50 11.09
N GLU A 425 33.01 4.75 10.97
CA GLU A 425 34.44 5.14 11.23
C GLU A 425 34.68 6.08 12.41
N THR A 426 33.67 6.45 13.20
CA THR A 426 33.88 7.25 14.41
C THR A 426 33.61 6.48 15.69
N GLY A 427 34.26 5.34 15.82
CA GLY A 427 34.23 4.50 17.01
C GLY A 427 35.62 4.22 17.56
N THR A 428 36.33 5.26 17.98
CA THR A 428 37.52 5.09 18.87
C THR A 428 37.28 5.94 20.12
N PRO A 429 37.22 5.33 21.30
CA PRO A 429 37.17 6.08 22.55
C PRO A 429 38.58 6.58 22.87
N THR A 430 38.80 7.88 22.85
CA THR A 430 39.94 8.48 23.54
C THR A 430 39.59 8.67 25.01
N ASN A 431 40.28 7.90 25.86
CA ASN A 431 40.38 8.17 27.28
C ASN A 431 41.08 9.54 27.51
N ALA A 432 40.44 10.40 28.24
CA ALA A 432 41.03 11.28 29.24
C ALA A 432 39.93 11.91 30.11
#